data_3e1574e91a4eb27447afb50ac3a4ce08
#
_entry.id   3e1574e91a4eb27447afb50ac3a4ce08
#
_cell.length_a   1.000
_cell.length_b   1.000
_cell.length_c   1.000
_cell.angle_alpha   90.00
_cell.angle_beta   90.00
_cell.angle_gamma   90.00
#
_symmetry.space_group_name_H-M   'P 1'
#
loop_
_entity.id
_entity.type
_entity.pdbx_description
1 polymer ?
#
loop_
_entity_poly.entity_id
_entity_poly.type
_entity_poly.pdbx_seq_one_letter_code
_entity_poly.pdbx_strand_id
1 'polypeptide(L)'
;MKRILPIFFLAIALMAAARPAFSQAANGTVDFVARATPSGGLDEPVRGFPFYLLSKSFDEISKEAEATYPKPDKNAFIDKLDVSPELKAWMKKNEMIQLSGEDFIHKLKVPDVMGVPEFYTAYLDRNSGDQSASFPKPKYKPSDKTKDPAKYEKLKAEYTEAVRRYMEQLPESIDGIDLSLVKVDPSAKWNDLEAKRKPQIQRRALDLAQSKYLVARADTDLQGEAVLRGVPPGNYWLSTLDVSANVGDARPRWDTSLTVRPGQQVRILLSNVNAVETSASNTP
;
A
#
# COMPACT_ATOMS: atom_id res chain seq x y z
N MET A 1 -28.97 -3.71 -100.79
CA MET A 1 -27.87 -3.68 -99.85
C MET A 1 -28.49 -3.49 -98.41
N LYS A 2 -28.66 -4.59 -97.68
CA LYS A 2 -29.29 -4.59 -96.36
C LYS A 2 -28.17 -4.64 -95.34
N ARG A 3 -28.03 -3.62 -94.52
CA ARG A 3 -27.09 -3.61 -93.35
C ARG A 3 -27.87 -4.12 -92.16
N ILE A 4 -27.44 -5.26 -91.63
CA ILE A 4 -27.91 -5.85 -90.34
C ILE A 4 -27.07 -5.30 -89.22
N LEU A 5 -27.70 -4.65 -88.30
CA LEU A 5 -27.08 -4.12 -87.09
C LEU A 5 -27.23 -5.16 -85.95
N PRO A 6 -26.15 -5.63 -85.33
CA PRO A 6 -26.31 -6.54 -84.18
C PRO A 6 -26.64 -5.75 -82.91
N ILE A 7 -27.71 -6.12 -82.27
CA ILE A 7 -28.09 -5.62 -80.96
C ILE A 7 -27.24 -6.30 -79.91
N PHE A 8 -26.34 -5.54 -79.31
CA PHE A 8 -25.58 -5.98 -78.14
C PHE A 8 -26.45 -5.88 -76.90
N PHE A 9 -26.92 -7.01 -76.39
CA PHE A 9 -27.55 -7.10 -75.07
C PHE A 9 -26.48 -6.89 -73.97
N LEU A 10 -26.49 -5.69 -73.36
CA LEU A 10 -25.71 -5.37 -72.18
C LEU A 10 -26.43 -5.92 -70.96
N ALA A 11 -26.11 -7.15 -70.55
CA ALA A 11 -26.55 -7.72 -69.28
C ALA A 11 -25.75 -7.06 -68.17
N ILE A 12 -26.30 -6.00 -67.56
CA ILE A 12 -25.81 -5.42 -66.31
C ILE A 12 -26.15 -6.39 -65.19
N ALA A 13 -25.21 -7.22 -64.83
CA ALA A 13 -25.26 -8.02 -63.60
C ALA A 13 -25.19 -7.06 -62.40
N LEU A 14 -26.36 -6.80 -61.81
CA LEU A 14 -26.46 -6.10 -60.55
C LEU A 14 -25.95 -7.05 -59.43
N MET A 15 -24.63 -7.09 -59.24
CA MET A 15 -24.03 -7.67 -58.05
C MET A 15 -24.48 -6.79 -56.87
N ALA A 16 -25.59 -7.17 -56.24
CA ALA A 16 -25.92 -6.68 -54.93
C ALA A 16 -24.76 -7.09 -53.99
N ALA A 17 -23.84 -6.19 -53.75
CA ALA A 17 -22.85 -6.33 -52.71
C ALA A 17 -23.62 -6.39 -51.37
N ALA A 18 -23.96 -7.60 -50.94
CA ALA A 18 -24.36 -7.87 -49.57
C ALA A 18 -23.17 -7.47 -48.67
N ARG A 19 -23.17 -6.19 -48.29
CA ARG A 19 -22.30 -5.77 -47.18
C ARG A 19 -22.70 -6.63 -45.99
N PRO A 20 -21.79 -7.39 -45.37
CA PRO A 20 -22.11 -8.02 -44.13
C PRO A 20 -22.57 -6.88 -43.20
N ALA A 21 -23.86 -6.83 -42.90
CA ALA A 21 -24.34 -6.02 -41.80
C ALA A 21 -23.62 -6.59 -40.57
N PHE A 22 -22.55 -5.92 -40.14
CA PHE A 22 -22.04 -6.13 -38.83
C PHE A 22 -23.21 -5.81 -37.90
N SER A 23 -23.94 -6.85 -37.52
CA SER A 23 -24.96 -6.76 -36.50
C SER A 23 -24.21 -6.22 -35.26
N GLN A 24 -24.39 -4.93 -35.00
CA GLN A 24 -23.94 -4.40 -33.70
C GLN A 24 -24.69 -5.24 -32.67
N ALA A 25 -23.92 -6.00 -31.92
CA ALA A 25 -24.46 -6.83 -30.85
C ALA A 25 -25.35 -5.94 -29.98
N ALA A 26 -26.63 -6.32 -29.82
CA ALA A 26 -27.60 -5.52 -29.10
C ALA A 26 -27.08 -5.27 -27.68
N ASN A 27 -27.01 -4.01 -27.26
CA ASN A 27 -26.61 -3.65 -25.91
C ASN A 27 -27.59 -4.27 -24.89
N GLY A 28 -27.04 -4.62 -23.72
CA GLY A 28 -27.81 -5.12 -22.60
C GLY A 28 -28.20 -4.05 -21.61
N THR A 29 -28.85 -4.50 -20.55
CA THR A 29 -29.25 -3.66 -19.41
C THR A 29 -28.80 -4.36 -18.11
N VAL A 30 -28.31 -3.59 -17.16
CA VAL A 30 -27.96 -4.09 -15.82
C VAL A 30 -28.86 -3.39 -14.79
N ASP A 31 -29.79 -4.16 -14.22
CA ASP A 31 -30.63 -3.73 -13.11
C ASP A 31 -30.03 -4.23 -11.81
N PHE A 32 -29.92 -3.38 -10.82
CA PHE A 32 -29.41 -3.82 -9.52
C PHE A 32 -30.16 -3.18 -8.36
N VAL A 33 -30.15 -3.90 -7.25
CA VAL A 33 -30.70 -3.44 -5.96
C VAL A 33 -29.57 -3.54 -4.95
N ALA A 34 -29.28 -2.47 -4.24
CA ALA A 34 -28.27 -2.42 -3.19
C ALA A 34 -28.95 -2.25 -1.82
N ARG A 35 -28.72 -3.21 -0.94
CA ARG A 35 -29.26 -3.23 0.41
C ARG A 35 -28.16 -3.61 1.42
N ALA A 36 -28.29 -3.16 2.63
CA ALA A 36 -27.38 -3.52 3.71
C ALA A 36 -28.15 -3.76 5.02
N THR A 37 -27.67 -4.70 5.80
CA THR A 37 -28.25 -5.06 7.09
C THR A 37 -27.36 -4.57 8.21
N PRO A 38 -27.76 -3.54 8.99
CA PRO A 38 -27.06 -3.11 10.20
C PRO A 38 -27.04 -4.21 11.25
N SER A 39 -26.12 -4.13 12.23
CA SER A 39 -26.06 -5.07 13.34
C SER A 39 -27.37 -5.07 14.15
N GLY A 40 -28.03 -6.23 14.21
CA GLY A 40 -29.32 -6.36 14.89
C GLY A 40 -30.52 -5.65 14.24
N GLY A 41 -30.35 -5.11 13.03
CA GLY A 41 -31.37 -4.41 12.26
C GLY A 41 -32.00 -5.24 11.16
N LEU A 42 -32.95 -4.62 10.44
CA LEU A 42 -33.54 -5.15 9.22
C LEU A 42 -32.73 -4.69 8.01
N ASP A 43 -32.93 -5.39 6.90
CA ASP A 43 -32.34 -5.07 5.61
C ASP A 43 -32.87 -3.72 5.07
N GLU A 44 -31.97 -2.74 4.91
CA GLU A 44 -32.29 -1.39 4.49
C GLU A 44 -31.72 -1.06 3.09
N PRO A 45 -32.40 -0.23 2.29
CA PRO A 45 -31.90 0.19 0.99
C PRO A 45 -30.72 1.15 1.09
N VAL A 46 -29.72 0.98 0.24
CA VAL A 46 -28.61 1.92 0.03
C VAL A 46 -29.09 3.02 -0.90
N ARG A 47 -29.38 4.21 -0.37
CA ARG A 47 -30.08 5.29 -1.06
C ARG A 47 -29.14 6.37 -1.58
N GLY A 48 -29.37 6.84 -2.82
CA GLY A 48 -28.64 7.96 -3.40
C GLY A 48 -27.14 7.72 -3.51
N PHE A 49 -26.74 6.47 -3.68
CA PHE A 49 -25.34 6.07 -3.62
C PHE A 49 -24.80 5.73 -5.02
N PRO A 50 -23.60 6.23 -5.40
CA PRO A 50 -23.06 6.02 -6.72
C PRO A 50 -22.48 4.62 -6.90
N PHE A 51 -22.85 3.98 -8.02
CA PHE A 51 -22.27 2.75 -8.51
C PHE A 51 -21.67 2.95 -9.89
N TYR A 52 -20.56 2.30 -10.13
CA TYR A 52 -19.75 2.38 -11.34
C TYR A 52 -19.65 1.01 -11.98
N LEU A 53 -20.01 0.92 -13.26
CA LEU A 53 -19.76 -0.27 -14.05
C LEU A 53 -18.39 -0.14 -14.69
N LEU A 54 -17.49 -1.02 -14.32
CA LEU A 54 -16.08 -0.98 -14.73
C LEU A 54 -15.78 -2.17 -15.65
N SER A 55 -14.90 -1.97 -16.63
CA SER A 55 -14.38 -3.05 -17.48
C SER A 55 -13.29 -3.89 -16.83
N LYS A 56 -12.90 -3.55 -15.59
CA LYS A 56 -11.87 -4.21 -14.78
C LYS A 56 -12.22 -4.06 -13.31
N SER A 57 -11.88 -5.04 -12.45
CA SER A 57 -12.15 -4.92 -11.00
C SER A 57 -11.40 -3.74 -10.39
N PHE A 58 -11.97 -3.13 -9.36
CA PHE A 58 -11.29 -2.03 -8.67
C PHE A 58 -10.04 -2.49 -7.92
N ASP A 59 -10.01 -3.75 -7.48
CA ASP A 59 -8.82 -4.37 -6.90
C ASP A 59 -7.66 -4.46 -7.92
N GLU A 60 -7.95 -4.92 -9.15
CA GLU A 60 -6.92 -4.96 -10.21
C GLU A 60 -6.48 -3.56 -10.67
N ILE A 61 -7.39 -2.59 -10.69
CA ILE A 61 -7.08 -1.19 -10.97
C ILE A 61 -6.17 -0.61 -9.88
N SER A 62 -6.44 -0.95 -8.61
CA SER A 62 -5.61 -0.54 -7.47
C SER A 62 -4.21 -1.13 -7.55
N LYS A 63 -4.07 -2.39 -7.96
CA LYS A 63 -2.76 -3.01 -8.22
C LYS A 63 -2.01 -2.34 -9.38
N GLU A 64 -2.72 -1.96 -10.45
CA GLU A 64 -2.14 -1.20 -11.57
C GLU A 64 -1.65 0.19 -11.10
N ALA A 65 -2.44 0.86 -10.27
CA ALA A 65 -2.04 2.13 -9.66
C ALA A 65 -0.83 1.96 -8.72
N GLU A 66 -0.80 0.90 -7.92
CA GLU A 66 0.31 0.57 -7.02
C GLU A 66 1.63 0.35 -7.79
N ALA A 67 1.58 -0.29 -8.95
CA ALA A 67 2.75 -0.50 -9.80
C ALA A 67 3.35 0.83 -10.30
N THR A 68 2.57 1.90 -10.37
CA THR A 68 3.04 3.25 -10.75
C THR A 68 3.81 3.94 -9.61
N TYR A 69 3.57 3.52 -8.36
CA TYR A 69 4.22 4.03 -7.16
C TYR A 69 4.93 2.88 -6.42
N PRO A 70 6.12 2.47 -6.87
CA PRO A 70 6.85 1.36 -6.26
C PRO A 70 7.13 1.63 -4.78
N LYS A 71 7.24 0.55 -4.00
CA LYS A 71 7.63 0.68 -2.59
C LYS A 71 9.02 1.34 -2.51
N PRO A 72 9.23 2.21 -1.52
CA PRO A 72 10.54 2.76 -1.28
C PRO A 72 11.58 1.64 -1.07
N ASP A 73 12.74 1.79 -1.67
CA ASP A 73 13.84 0.85 -1.44
C ASP A 73 14.49 1.12 -0.08
N LYS A 74 14.47 0.13 0.81
CA LYS A 74 15.03 0.23 2.16
C LYS A 74 16.51 0.55 2.14
N ASN A 75 17.28 -0.11 1.26
CA ASN A 75 18.73 0.07 1.23
C ASN A 75 19.09 1.46 0.72
N ALA A 76 18.40 1.93 -0.35
CA ALA A 76 18.58 3.28 -0.85
C ALA A 76 18.15 4.36 0.17
N PHE A 77 17.17 4.07 1.02
CA PHE A 77 16.79 4.95 2.13
C PHE A 77 17.89 4.98 3.20
N ILE A 78 18.38 3.80 3.64
CA ILE A 78 19.45 3.68 4.64
C ILE A 78 20.73 4.39 4.17
N ASP A 79 21.08 4.28 2.88
CA ASP A 79 22.27 4.93 2.33
C ASP A 79 22.25 6.46 2.44
N LYS A 80 21.06 7.06 2.43
CA LYS A 80 20.85 8.51 2.54
C LYS A 80 20.79 9.04 3.96
N LEU A 81 20.79 8.17 4.97
CA LEU A 81 20.77 8.59 6.38
C LEU A 81 22.07 9.29 6.74
N ASP A 82 21.96 10.29 7.61
CA ASP A 82 23.12 10.97 8.23
C ASP A 82 23.50 10.27 9.53
N VAL A 83 24.08 9.07 9.38
CA VAL A 83 24.54 8.21 10.47
C VAL A 83 25.81 7.50 10.03
N SER A 84 26.51 6.83 10.98
CA SER A 84 27.76 6.14 10.68
C SER A 84 27.60 5.05 9.60
N PRO A 85 28.69 4.75 8.86
CA PRO A 85 28.72 3.61 7.93
C PRO A 85 28.41 2.27 8.63
N GLU A 86 28.85 2.12 9.87
CA GLU A 86 28.65 0.92 10.69
C GLU A 86 27.17 0.72 11.02
N LEU A 87 26.45 1.80 11.39
CA LEU A 87 25.01 1.74 11.63
C LEU A 87 24.25 1.40 10.34
N LYS A 88 24.60 2.02 9.22
CA LYS A 88 24.01 1.68 7.91
C LYS A 88 24.21 0.20 7.57
N ALA A 89 25.42 -0.32 7.76
CA ALA A 89 25.74 -1.72 7.52
C ALA A 89 24.94 -2.66 8.42
N TRP A 90 24.81 -2.30 9.72
CA TRP A 90 24.02 -3.06 10.67
C TRP A 90 22.53 -3.09 10.31
N MET A 91 21.96 -1.93 9.97
CA MET A 91 20.56 -1.81 9.54
C MET A 91 20.25 -2.67 8.31
N LYS A 92 21.14 -2.63 7.30
CA LYS A 92 20.99 -3.45 6.07
C LYS A 92 21.10 -4.93 6.37
N LYS A 93 22.10 -5.35 7.15
CA LYS A 93 22.32 -6.75 7.55
C LYS A 93 21.13 -7.34 8.29
N ASN A 94 20.49 -6.55 9.15
CA ASN A 94 19.37 -6.98 9.98
C ASN A 94 18.00 -6.67 9.34
N GLU A 95 17.99 -6.06 8.13
CA GLU A 95 16.79 -5.60 7.40
C GLU A 95 15.87 -4.69 8.26
N MET A 96 16.47 -3.92 9.16
CA MET A 96 15.78 -3.17 10.20
C MET A 96 15.96 -1.66 10.00
N ILE A 97 14.84 -0.94 10.04
CA ILE A 97 14.79 0.54 9.99
C ILE A 97 14.56 1.10 11.40
N GLN A 98 13.68 0.46 12.16
CA GLN A 98 13.32 0.89 13.51
C GLN A 98 14.40 0.47 14.50
N LEU A 99 14.91 1.42 15.28
CA LEU A 99 15.94 1.23 16.31
C LEU A 99 15.33 1.26 17.72
N SER A 100 14.13 0.72 17.86
CA SER A 100 13.39 0.70 19.13
C SER A 100 12.47 -0.53 19.23
N GLY A 101 12.10 -0.88 20.47
CA GLY A 101 11.20 -1.99 20.77
C GLY A 101 11.90 -3.34 20.89
N GLU A 102 11.11 -4.36 21.28
CA GLU A 102 11.61 -5.69 21.62
C GLU A 102 12.38 -6.35 20.48
N ASP A 103 11.87 -6.28 19.24
CA ASP A 103 12.55 -6.87 18.07
C ASP A 103 13.93 -6.29 17.83
N PHE A 104 14.11 -5.00 18.08
CA PHE A 104 15.42 -4.34 17.99
C PHE A 104 16.35 -4.82 19.11
N ILE A 105 15.90 -4.78 20.36
CA ILE A 105 16.69 -5.18 21.51
C ILE A 105 17.15 -6.64 21.40
N HIS A 106 16.25 -7.55 21.00
CA HIS A 106 16.58 -8.98 20.84
C HIS A 106 17.62 -9.26 19.73
N LYS A 107 17.76 -8.36 18.76
CA LYS A 107 18.78 -8.49 17.70
C LYS A 107 20.13 -7.95 18.09
N LEU A 108 20.20 -7.07 19.10
CA LEU A 108 21.47 -6.50 19.55
C LEU A 108 22.32 -7.53 20.30
N LYS A 109 23.60 -7.53 19.97
CA LYS A 109 24.62 -8.33 20.66
C LYS A 109 25.77 -7.42 21.08
N VAL A 110 26.56 -7.85 22.06
CA VAL A 110 27.71 -7.10 22.52
C VAL A 110 28.64 -6.61 21.39
N PRO A 111 28.99 -7.43 20.37
CA PRO A 111 29.80 -6.95 19.25
C PRO A 111 29.11 -5.85 18.42
N ASP A 112 27.78 -5.86 18.32
CA ASP A 112 27.03 -4.83 17.59
C ASP A 112 27.10 -3.50 18.35
N VAL A 113 26.86 -3.54 19.68
CA VAL A 113 26.95 -2.35 20.53
C VAL A 113 28.34 -1.77 20.52
N MET A 114 29.39 -2.61 20.57
CA MET A 114 30.77 -2.17 20.54
C MET A 114 31.22 -1.67 19.16
N GLY A 115 30.66 -2.22 18.08
CA GLY A 115 31.09 -1.95 16.71
C GLY A 115 30.35 -0.79 16.03
N VAL A 116 29.18 -0.37 16.53
CA VAL A 116 28.39 0.72 15.97
C VAL A 116 28.50 1.95 16.87
N PRO A 117 29.08 3.06 16.41
CA PRO A 117 29.32 4.25 17.25
C PRO A 117 28.08 4.78 17.96
N GLU A 118 26.92 4.81 17.27
CA GLU A 118 25.66 5.27 17.83
C GLU A 118 25.19 4.36 18.96
N PHE A 119 25.30 3.04 18.80
CA PHE A 119 24.91 2.08 19.83
C PHE A 119 25.82 2.16 21.04
N TYR A 120 27.13 2.28 20.81
CA TYR A 120 28.09 2.44 21.91
C TYR A 120 27.84 3.73 22.69
N THR A 121 27.60 4.83 22.00
CA THR A 121 27.28 6.12 22.64
C THR A 121 25.98 6.01 23.44
N ALA A 122 24.90 5.46 22.84
CA ALA A 122 23.62 5.26 23.52
C ALA A 122 23.74 4.35 24.74
N TYR A 123 24.58 3.31 24.65
CA TYR A 123 24.89 2.42 25.80
C TYR A 123 25.57 3.15 26.92
N LEU A 124 26.58 3.98 26.61
CA LEU A 124 27.27 4.81 27.62
C LEU A 124 26.30 5.83 28.23
N ASP A 125 25.51 6.53 27.44
CA ASP A 125 24.54 7.50 27.95
C ASP A 125 23.53 6.87 28.91
N ARG A 126 23.11 5.64 28.64
CA ARG A 126 22.19 4.88 29.47
C ARG A 126 22.80 4.40 30.80
N ASN A 127 24.03 3.92 30.77
CA ASN A 127 24.65 3.18 31.87
C ASN A 127 25.70 3.98 32.70
N SER A 128 26.22 5.12 32.17
CA SER A 128 27.26 5.89 32.85
C SER A 128 26.78 6.82 33.96
N GLY A 129 25.48 6.87 34.24
CA GLY A 129 24.90 7.66 35.31
C GLY A 129 25.33 7.18 36.69
N ASP A 130 25.25 8.06 37.72
CA ASP A 130 25.67 7.78 39.11
C ASP A 130 24.95 6.63 39.81
N GLN A 131 23.86 6.10 39.21
CA GLN A 131 23.07 5.04 39.80
C GLN A 131 23.65 3.64 39.66
N SER A 132 24.64 3.43 38.79
CA SER A 132 25.31 2.13 38.60
C SER A 132 26.71 2.14 39.22
N ALA A 133 26.79 1.83 40.50
CA ALA A 133 28.06 1.80 41.24
C ALA A 133 29.10 0.81 40.64
N SER A 134 28.63 -0.23 39.95
CA SER A 134 29.47 -1.26 39.31
C SER A 134 29.87 -0.95 37.88
N PHE A 135 29.30 0.08 37.23
CA PHE A 135 29.66 0.44 35.86
C PHE A 135 31.10 0.98 35.79
N PRO A 136 31.90 0.57 34.79
CA PRO A 136 33.27 1.06 34.62
C PRO A 136 33.35 2.58 34.52
N LYS A 137 34.34 3.21 35.21
CA LYS A 137 34.57 4.66 35.13
C LYS A 137 35.82 4.96 34.34
N PRO A 138 35.78 5.95 33.41
CA PRO A 138 36.98 6.33 32.66
C PRO A 138 38.03 6.94 33.57
N LYS A 139 39.28 6.50 33.40
CA LYS A 139 40.46 7.02 34.14
C LYS A 139 41.20 8.13 33.37
N TYR A 140 40.55 8.72 32.36
CA TYR A 140 41.08 9.78 31.51
C TYR A 140 40.06 10.90 31.37
N LYS A 141 40.54 12.07 30.98
CA LYS A 141 39.72 13.26 30.66
C LYS A 141 39.95 13.66 29.21
N PRO A 142 39.01 14.31 28.53
CA PRO A 142 39.19 14.81 27.15
C PRO A 142 40.44 15.71 26.99
N SER A 143 40.78 16.51 28.02
CA SER A 143 41.97 17.34 28.04
C SER A 143 43.29 16.56 28.03
N ASP A 144 43.31 15.29 28.44
CA ASP A 144 44.52 14.47 28.47
C ASP A 144 44.97 14.08 27.06
N LYS A 145 44.05 14.09 26.08
CA LYS A 145 44.38 13.86 24.67
C LYS A 145 45.45 14.82 24.13
N THR A 146 45.45 16.08 24.58
CA THR A 146 46.40 17.09 24.14
C THR A 146 47.69 17.06 24.97
N LYS A 147 47.61 16.61 26.24
CA LYS A 147 48.75 16.60 27.13
C LYS A 147 49.66 15.39 26.97
N ASP A 148 49.06 14.20 26.85
CA ASP A 148 49.72 12.91 26.66
C ASP A 148 48.85 11.99 25.79
N PRO A 149 48.91 12.13 24.46
CA PRO A 149 48.08 11.35 23.54
C PRO A 149 48.25 9.83 23.71
N ALA A 150 49.48 9.36 23.96
CA ALA A 150 49.75 7.93 24.09
C ALA A 150 49.06 7.34 25.33
N LYS A 151 49.20 8.03 26.46
CA LYS A 151 48.54 7.64 27.70
C LYS A 151 47.01 7.73 27.58
N TYR A 152 46.49 8.77 26.91
CA TYR A 152 45.09 8.92 26.69
C TYR A 152 44.49 7.74 25.90
N GLU A 153 45.10 7.36 24.76
CA GLU A 153 44.63 6.23 23.94
C GLU A 153 44.71 4.91 24.70
N LYS A 154 45.79 4.68 25.50
CA LYS A 154 45.87 3.50 26.34
C LYS A 154 44.74 3.42 27.36
N LEU A 155 44.50 4.47 28.12
CA LEU A 155 43.45 4.50 29.14
C LEU A 155 42.03 4.41 28.53
N LYS A 156 41.85 4.98 27.35
CA LYS A 156 40.60 4.87 26.57
C LYS A 156 40.34 3.41 26.12
N ALA A 157 41.38 2.74 25.63
CA ALA A 157 41.30 1.33 25.25
C ALA A 157 40.99 0.43 26.46
N GLU A 158 41.65 0.66 27.59
CA GLU A 158 41.36 -0.06 28.84
C GLU A 158 39.92 0.14 29.31
N TYR A 159 39.41 1.36 29.23
CA TYR A 159 38.01 1.66 29.55
C TYR A 159 37.04 0.96 28.62
N THR A 160 37.28 1.04 27.31
CA THR A 160 36.44 0.37 26.29
C THR A 160 36.37 -1.14 26.53
N GLU A 161 37.50 -1.75 26.85
CA GLU A 161 37.57 -3.18 27.18
C GLU A 161 36.86 -3.51 28.50
N ALA A 162 36.94 -2.64 29.51
CA ALA A 162 36.20 -2.82 30.77
C ALA A 162 34.66 -2.73 30.52
N VAL A 163 34.20 -1.81 29.67
CA VAL A 163 32.78 -1.69 29.26
C VAL A 163 32.32 -2.93 28.50
N ARG A 164 33.14 -3.46 27.59
CA ARG A 164 32.84 -4.72 26.87
C ARG A 164 32.65 -5.88 27.85
N ARG A 165 33.55 -6.07 28.78
CA ARG A 165 33.47 -7.14 29.82
C ARG A 165 32.23 -6.95 30.71
N TYR A 166 31.88 -5.73 31.04
CA TYR A 166 30.67 -5.44 31.81
C TYR A 166 29.41 -5.89 31.07
N MET A 167 29.28 -5.59 29.76
CA MET A 167 28.17 -6.06 28.93
C MET A 167 28.12 -7.60 28.81
N GLU A 168 29.29 -8.25 28.70
CA GLU A 168 29.37 -9.72 28.63
C GLU A 168 28.93 -10.38 29.93
N GLN A 169 29.22 -9.76 31.06
CA GLN A 169 28.83 -10.25 32.39
C GLN A 169 27.38 -9.92 32.74
N LEU A 170 26.82 -8.86 32.17
CA LEU A 170 25.50 -8.34 32.44
C LEU A 170 24.77 -8.00 31.11
N PRO A 171 24.38 -9.02 30.32
CA PRO A 171 23.75 -8.80 28.99
C PRO A 171 22.52 -7.93 29.05
N GLU A 172 21.72 -8.00 30.11
CA GLU A 172 20.55 -7.17 30.35
C GLU A 172 20.86 -5.67 30.48
N SER A 173 22.13 -5.29 30.64
CA SER A 173 22.57 -3.89 30.63
C SER A 173 22.33 -3.21 29.26
N ILE A 174 22.09 -3.99 28.21
CA ILE A 174 21.79 -3.48 26.88
C ILE A 174 20.31 -3.03 26.79
N ASP A 175 19.44 -3.56 27.66
CA ASP A 175 18.02 -3.22 27.66
C ASP A 175 17.79 -1.71 27.87
N GLY A 176 16.87 -1.14 27.09
CA GLY A 176 16.54 0.28 27.15
C GLY A 176 17.53 1.21 26.44
N ILE A 177 18.52 0.69 25.70
CA ILE A 177 19.44 1.49 24.86
C ILE A 177 18.67 2.28 23.78
N ASP A 178 17.55 1.76 23.31
CA ASP A 178 16.67 2.37 22.32
C ASP A 178 16.14 3.74 22.77
N LEU A 179 15.96 3.95 24.08
CA LEU A 179 15.55 5.24 24.62
C LEU A 179 16.58 6.37 24.33
N SER A 180 17.84 6.01 24.20
CA SER A 180 18.91 6.96 23.83
C SER A 180 19.12 7.07 22.32
N LEU A 181 18.47 6.19 21.50
CA LEU A 181 18.58 6.21 20.04
C LEU A 181 17.48 7.01 19.33
N VAL A 182 16.53 7.60 20.05
CA VAL A 182 15.37 8.32 19.48
C VAL A 182 15.77 9.38 18.44
N LYS A 183 16.92 10.05 18.63
CA LYS A 183 17.41 11.09 17.72
C LYS A 183 17.94 10.54 16.39
N VAL A 184 18.40 9.31 16.38
CA VAL A 184 19.01 8.65 15.22
C VAL A 184 18.11 7.59 14.60
N ASP A 185 17.01 7.22 15.28
CA ASP A 185 16.00 6.28 14.76
C ASP A 185 15.30 6.88 13.53
N PRO A 186 15.45 6.28 12.34
CA PRO A 186 14.86 6.81 11.12
C PRO A 186 13.44 6.32 10.85
N SER A 187 12.85 5.51 11.74
CA SER A 187 11.55 4.87 11.54
C SER A 187 10.43 5.87 11.25
N ALA A 188 10.42 7.02 11.93
CA ALA A 188 9.42 8.07 11.67
C ALA A 188 9.51 8.60 10.23
N LYS A 189 10.73 8.81 9.70
CA LYS A 189 10.95 9.27 8.30
C LYS A 189 10.53 8.20 7.30
N TRP A 190 10.82 6.93 7.60
CA TRP A 190 10.42 5.81 6.76
C TRP A 190 8.90 5.67 6.70
N ASN A 191 8.24 5.69 7.85
CA ASN A 191 6.78 5.60 7.95
C ASN A 191 6.08 6.77 7.24
N ASP A 192 6.64 7.97 7.27
CA ASP A 192 6.13 9.13 6.53
C ASP A 192 6.21 8.93 5.01
N LEU A 193 7.30 8.33 4.51
CA LEU A 193 7.41 7.97 3.08
C LEU A 193 6.33 6.97 2.66
N GLU A 194 6.09 5.93 3.45
CA GLU A 194 5.05 4.94 3.18
C GLU A 194 3.64 5.54 3.32
N ALA A 195 3.41 6.36 4.34
CA ALA A 195 2.14 7.04 4.54
C ALA A 195 1.77 7.99 3.38
N LYS A 196 2.75 8.70 2.83
CA LYS A 196 2.55 9.58 1.66
C LYS A 196 2.24 8.81 0.38
N ARG A 197 2.68 7.56 0.26
CA ARG A 197 2.45 6.70 -0.90
C ARG A 197 0.99 6.26 -1.02
N LYS A 198 0.33 5.88 0.08
CA LYS A 198 -1.04 5.36 0.09
C LYS A 198 -2.06 6.28 -0.59
N PRO A 199 -2.17 7.57 -0.23
CA PRO A 199 -3.14 8.47 -0.88
C PRO A 199 -2.82 8.75 -2.34
N GLN A 200 -1.57 8.65 -2.77
CA GLN A 200 -1.19 8.78 -4.18
C GLN A 200 -1.70 7.60 -5.00
N ILE A 201 -1.53 6.37 -4.48
CA ILE A 201 -2.04 5.14 -5.09
C ILE A 201 -3.57 5.21 -5.18
N GLN A 202 -4.24 5.55 -4.08
CA GLN A 202 -5.69 5.65 -4.02
C GLN A 202 -6.23 6.66 -5.05
N ARG A 203 -5.65 7.86 -5.10
CA ARG A 203 -6.03 8.88 -6.10
C ARG A 203 -5.82 8.39 -7.52
N ARG A 204 -4.70 7.71 -7.79
CA ARG A 204 -4.41 7.14 -9.11
C ARG A 204 -5.37 6.02 -9.48
N ALA A 205 -5.74 5.16 -8.54
CA ALA A 205 -6.73 4.10 -8.76
C ALA A 205 -8.11 4.69 -9.13
N LEU A 206 -8.56 5.70 -8.39
CA LEU A 206 -9.81 6.41 -8.69
C LEU A 206 -9.78 7.10 -10.06
N ASP A 207 -8.68 7.75 -10.41
CA ASP A 207 -8.48 8.37 -11.73
C ASP A 207 -8.55 7.32 -12.85
N LEU A 208 -7.83 6.21 -12.72
CA LEU A 208 -7.86 5.12 -13.68
C LEU A 208 -9.26 4.51 -13.81
N ALA A 209 -9.95 4.28 -12.70
CA ALA A 209 -11.30 3.73 -12.69
C ALA A 209 -12.28 4.62 -13.46
N GLN A 210 -12.20 5.94 -13.29
CA GLN A 210 -13.13 6.90 -13.91
C GLN A 210 -12.72 7.31 -15.33
N SER A 211 -11.43 7.37 -15.66
CA SER A 211 -10.97 7.84 -16.97
C SER A 211 -10.76 6.72 -17.99
N LYS A 212 -10.30 5.54 -17.52
CA LYS A 212 -9.89 4.45 -18.42
C LYS A 212 -10.85 3.26 -18.41
N TYR A 213 -11.42 2.94 -17.26
CA TYR A 213 -12.17 1.70 -17.06
C TYR A 213 -13.67 1.89 -16.88
N LEU A 214 -14.16 3.13 -16.78
CA LEU A 214 -15.57 3.43 -16.60
C LEU A 214 -16.35 3.11 -17.90
N VAL A 215 -17.40 2.30 -17.75
CA VAL A 215 -18.36 1.97 -18.83
C VAL A 215 -19.66 2.74 -18.62
N ALA A 216 -20.19 2.74 -17.39
CA ALA A 216 -21.41 3.45 -17.03
C ALA A 216 -21.44 3.78 -15.54
N ARG A 217 -22.31 4.72 -15.16
CA ARG A 217 -22.55 5.09 -13.75
C ARG A 217 -24.05 5.25 -13.53
N ALA A 218 -24.54 4.86 -12.36
CA ALA A 218 -25.87 5.17 -11.87
C ALA A 218 -25.83 5.38 -10.36
N ASP A 219 -26.72 6.25 -9.88
CA ASP A 219 -26.96 6.43 -8.44
C ASP A 219 -28.23 5.66 -8.08
N THR A 220 -28.25 5.00 -6.92
CA THR A 220 -29.43 4.29 -6.44
C THR A 220 -30.53 5.26 -6.02
N ASP A 221 -31.78 4.86 -6.21
CA ASP A 221 -32.97 5.60 -5.76
C ASP A 221 -33.26 5.39 -4.26
N LEU A 222 -34.45 5.84 -3.81
CA LEU A 222 -34.88 5.71 -2.42
C LEU A 222 -35.14 4.25 -1.99
N GLN A 223 -35.37 3.35 -2.96
CA GLN A 223 -35.56 1.92 -2.75
C GLN A 223 -34.24 1.14 -2.85
N GLY A 224 -33.14 1.82 -3.15
CA GLY A 224 -31.82 1.23 -3.39
C GLY A 224 -31.68 0.60 -4.77
N GLU A 225 -32.55 0.95 -5.73
CA GLU A 225 -32.59 0.41 -7.09
C GLU A 225 -31.88 1.35 -8.07
N ALA A 226 -31.25 0.76 -9.08
CA ALA A 226 -30.73 1.52 -10.21
C ALA A 226 -30.63 0.67 -11.48
N VAL A 227 -30.60 1.34 -12.64
CA VAL A 227 -30.57 0.71 -13.95
C VAL A 227 -29.51 1.35 -14.83
N LEU A 228 -28.63 0.52 -15.37
CA LEU A 228 -27.61 0.88 -16.36
C LEU A 228 -28.07 0.34 -17.73
N ARG A 229 -28.39 1.25 -18.65
CA ARG A 229 -28.88 0.92 -19.98
C ARG A 229 -27.81 1.08 -21.05
N GLY A 230 -27.95 0.35 -22.14
CA GLY A 230 -27.06 0.49 -23.29
C GLY A 230 -25.66 -0.08 -23.03
N VAL A 231 -25.55 -1.06 -22.13
CA VAL A 231 -24.29 -1.68 -21.79
C VAL A 231 -23.85 -2.64 -22.89
N PRO A 232 -22.67 -2.46 -23.53
CA PRO A 232 -22.16 -3.41 -24.51
C PRO A 232 -22.02 -4.82 -23.91
N PRO A 233 -22.13 -5.88 -24.72
CA PRO A 233 -21.79 -7.23 -24.24
C PRO A 233 -20.36 -7.33 -23.77
N GLY A 234 -20.14 -7.96 -22.61
CA GLY A 234 -18.82 -8.09 -22.02
C GLY A 234 -18.84 -8.55 -20.57
N ASN A 235 -17.65 -8.63 -19.98
CA ASN A 235 -17.46 -8.89 -18.56
C ASN A 235 -17.16 -7.58 -17.86
N TYR A 236 -17.83 -7.35 -16.73
CA TYR A 236 -17.79 -6.09 -16.01
C TYR A 236 -17.74 -6.33 -14.50
N TRP A 237 -17.50 -5.25 -13.77
CA TRP A 237 -17.58 -5.19 -12.32
C TRP A 237 -18.49 -4.02 -11.92
N LEU A 238 -19.51 -4.32 -11.11
CA LEU A 238 -20.34 -3.29 -10.48
C LEU A 238 -19.67 -2.91 -9.15
N SER A 239 -19.12 -1.70 -9.10
CA SER A 239 -18.20 -1.27 -8.05
C SER A 239 -18.67 0.02 -7.38
N THR A 240 -18.41 0.14 -6.09
CA THR A 240 -18.49 1.40 -5.35
C THR A 240 -17.12 2.09 -5.22
N LEU A 241 -16.15 1.61 -5.99
CA LEU A 241 -14.75 2.02 -5.91
C LEU A 241 -14.21 1.80 -4.49
N ASP A 242 -13.65 2.86 -3.90
CA ASP A 242 -13.12 2.85 -2.53
C ASP A 242 -14.05 3.50 -1.50
N VAL A 243 -15.33 3.63 -1.85
CA VAL A 243 -16.33 4.26 -0.99
C VAL A 243 -17.27 3.21 -0.42
N SER A 244 -17.42 3.20 0.90
CA SER A 244 -18.40 2.37 1.60
C SER A 244 -19.72 3.09 1.73
N ALA A 245 -20.83 2.37 1.50
CA ALA A 245 -22.14 2.89 1.82
C ALA A 245 -22.34 2.96 3.34
N ASN A 246 -23.19 3.91 3.79
CA ASN A 246 -23.51 4.11 5.19
C ASN A 246 -24.96 3.71 5.44
N VAL A 247 -25.18 2.58 6.12
CA VAL A 247 -26.52 2.09 6.47
C VAL A 247 -26.47 1.67 7.96
N GLY A 248 -26.97 2.52 8.85
CA GLY A 248 -26.76 2.33 10.28
C GLY A 248 -25.26 2.26 10.63
N ASP A 249 -24.84 1.15 11.23
CA ASP A 249 -23.45 0.82 11.52
C ASP A 249 -22.76 -0.01 10.41
N ALA A 250 -23.53 -0.52 9.43
CA ALA A 250 -22.97 -1.25 8.29
C ALA A 250 -22.23 -0.32 7.32
N ARG A 251 -21.08 -0.79 6.84
CA ARG A 251 -20.21 -0.08 5.91
C ARG A 251 -19.84 -0.96 4.69
N PRO A 252 -20.83 -1.50 3.96
CA PRO A 252 -20.53 -2.35 2.82
C PRO A 252 -19.88 -1.56 1.68
N ARG A 253 -19.00 -2.25 0.97
CA ARG A 253 -18.37 -1.84 -0.28
C ARG A 253 -18.49 -2.98 -1.28
N TRP A 254 -18.75 -2.70 -2.53
CA TRP A 254 -18.92 -3.73 -3.54
C TRP A 254 -17.94 -3.58 -4.70
N ASP A 255 -17.55 -4.73 -5.25
CA ASP A 255 -16.81 -4.88 -6.50
C ASP A 255 -17.19 -6.22 -7.12
N THR A 256 -18.44 -6.33 -7.57
CA THR A 256 -19.10 -7.57 -7.97
C THR A 256 -18.99 -7.80 -9.46
N SER A 257 -18.44 -8.94 -9.89
CA SER A 257 -18.33 -9.30 -11.30
C SER A 257 -19.67 -9.70 -11.90
N LEU A 258 -19.87 -9.34 -13.18
CA LEU A 258 -21.03 -9.73 -13.96
C LEU A 258 -20.68 -9.88 -15.43
N THR A 259 -21.52 -10.63 -16.16
CA THR A 259 -21.40 -10.79 -17.61
C THR A 259 -22.70 -10.29 -18.28
N VAL A 260 -22.57 -9.40 -19.25
CA VAL A 260 -23.68 -8.92 -20.09
C VAL A 260 -23.57 -9.59 -21.45
N ARG A 261 -24.62 -10.35 -21.85
CA ARG A 261 -24.73 -10.95 -23.18
C ARG A 261 -25.54 -10.01 -24.11
N PRO A 262 -25.45 -10.18 -25.43
CA PRO A 262 -26.21 -9.38 -26.37
C PRO A 262 -27.71 -9.35 -26.03
N GLY A 263 -28.29 -8.16 -25.86
CA GLY A 263 -29.72 -7.94 -25.56
C GLY A 263 -30.17 -8.43 -24.18
N GLN A 264 -29.27 -8.87 -23.32
CA GLN A 264 -29.60 -9.43 -22.00
C GLN A 264 -29.96 -8.34 -21.00
N GLN A 265 -30.97 -8.60 -20.19
CA GLN A 265 -31.22 -7.92 -18.93
C GLN A 265 -30.60 -8.75 -17.78
N VAL A 266 -29.61 -8.18 -17.10
CA VAL A 266 -28.95 -8.79 -15.95
C VAL A 266 -29.51 -8.16 -14.69
N ARG A 267 -29.92 -8.97 -13.70
CA ARG A 267 -30.40 -8.47 -12.41
C ARG A 267 -29.42 -8.90 -11.30
N ILE A 268 -29.02 -7.94 -10.46
CA ILE A 268 -28.03 -8.15 -9.40
C ILE A 268 -28.63 -7.68 -8.08
N LEU A 269 -28.46 -8.49 -7.05
CA LEU A 269 -28.73 -8.11 -5.65
C LEU A 269 -27.38 -7.92 -4.94
N LEU A 270 -27.13 -6.71 -4.47
CA LEU A 270 -26.00 -6.34 -3.65
C LEU A 270 -26.45 -6.32 -2.18
N SER A 271 -25.71 -7.03 -1.34
CA SER A 271 -25.99 -7.16 0.09
C SER A 271 -24.68 -7.28 0.89
N ASN A 272 -24.77 -7.39 2.21
CA ASN A 272 -23.58 -7.64 3.04
C ASN A 272 -22.87 -8.95 2.65
N VAL A 273 -23.58 -9.94 2.10
CA VAL A 273 -23.00 -11.25 1.74
C VAL A 273 -22.00 -11.17 0.59
N ASN A 274 -22.24 -10.29 -0.39
CA ASN A 274 -21.36 -10.10 -1.54
C ASN A 274 -20.61 -8.76 -1.52
N ALA A 275 -20.62 -8.09 -0.36
CA ALA A 275 -19.75 -6.95 -0.11
C ALA A 275 -18.28 -7.41 -0.02
N VAL A 276 -17.38 -6.58 -0.50
CA VAL A 276 -15.95 -6.78 -0.28
C VAL A 276 -15.66 -6.54 1.20
N GLU A 277 -14.99 -7.49 1.83
CA GLU A 277 -14.56 -7.31 3.23
C GLU A 277 -13.71 -6.04 3.33
N THR A 278 -14.19 -5.10 4.10
CA THR A 278 -13.37 -3.95 4.48
C THR A 278 -12.32 -4.51 5.42
N SER A 279 -11.06 -4.57 4.98
CA SER A 279 -9.95 -4.79 5.92
C SER A 279 -10.14 -3.76 7.01
N ALA A 280 -10.57 -4.20 8.18
CA ALA A 280 -10.69 -3.33 9.34
C ALA A 280 -9.32 -2.69 9.49
N SER A 281 -9.23 -1.38 9.21
CA SER A 281 -8.09 -0.61 9.62
C SER A 281 -8.07 -0.74 11.13
N ASN A 282 -7.17 -1.56 11.65
CA ASN A 282 -6.78 -1.48 13.05
C ASN A 282 -6.30 -0.04 13.27
N THR A 283 -7.21 0.81 13.67
CA THR A 283 -6.88 2.09 14.30
C THR A 283 -6.72 1.75 15.77
N PRO A 284 -5.53 1.95 16.34
CA PRO A 284 -5.29 1.76 17.77
C PRO A 284 -6.09 2.75 18.61
#